data_bfac3471cfadce0cc059d4816598a88e
#
_entry.id   bfac3471cfadce0cc059d4816598a88e
#
_cell.length_a   1.000
_cell.length_b   1.000
_cell.length_c   1.000
_cell.angle_alpha   90.00
_cell.angle_beta   90.00
_cell.angle_gamma   90.00
#
_symmetry.space_group_name_H-M   'P 1'
#
loop_
_entity.id
_entity.type
_entity.pdbx_description
1 polymer ?
#
loop_
_entity_poly.entity_id
_entity_poly.type
_entity_poly.pdbx_seq_one_letter_code
_entity_poly.pdbx_strand_id
1 'polypeptide(L)'
;MTSPMTSRNRLIAVAVLLVCAIAAAGAYALSAHRDPADAGTTPSPPAATTARAPGASAAGPTAAWVPADPGIADVCRSRLPTPARSTLALIAAGGPYPYRSDGVVFENRESRLPRQRTGYYHEYTVVTPGSQDRGTRRVVTGAVGEQYWTADHYASFQEIDPRC
;
A
#
# COMPACT_ATOMS: atom_id res chain seq x y z
N MET A 1 19.22 -43.42 16.13
CA MET A 1 17.87 -43.61 16.71
C MET A 1 16.87 -42.90 15.82
N THR A 2 16.26 -43.63 14.89
CA THR A 2 15.28 -43.07 13.94
C THR A 2 13.88 -43.31 14.49
N SER A 3 13.20 -42.23 14.90
CA SER A 3 11.81 -42.31 15.38
C SER A 3 10.88 -42.69 14.22
N PRO A 4 9.93 -43.62 14.40
CA PRO A 4 8.98 -43.98 13.36
C PRO A 4 7.96 -42.84 13.16
N MET A 5 7.88 -42.36 11.94
CA MET A 5 6.84 -41.39 11.52
C MET A 5 5.47 -42.00 11.71
N THR A 6 4.62 -41.33 12.50
CA THR A 6 3.22 -41.74 12.73
C THR A 6 2.42 -41.72 11.41
N SER A 7 1.45 -42.63 11.29
CA SER A 7 0.60 -42.82 10.09
C SER A 7 -0.06 -41.49 9.61
N ARG A 8 -0.40 -40.60 10.52
CA ARG A 8 -0.95 -39.26 10.18
C ARG A 8 0.02 -38.38 9.40
N ASN A 9 1.34 -38.43 9.73
CA ASN A 9 2.34 -37.61 9.03
C ASN A 9 2.62 -38.13 7.62
N ARG A 10 2.43 -39.43 7.37
CA ARG A 10 2.55 -40.02 6.01
C ARG A 10 1.39 -39.59 5.11
N LEU A 11 0.17 -39.51 5.63
CA LEU A 11 -1.01 -39.06 4.88
C LEU A 11 -0.90 -37.57 4.50
N ILE A 12 -0.39 -36.72 5.39
CA ILE A 12 -0.18 -35.29 5.11
C ILE A 12 0.89 -35.10 4.04
N ALA A 13 1.99 -35.85 4.09
CA ALA A 13 3.06 -35.78 3.09
C ALA A 13 2.58 -36.22 1.68
N VAL A 14 1.73 -37.23 1.58
CA VAL A 14 1.15 -37.68 0.30
C VAL A 14 0.16 -36.66 -0.25
N ALA A 15 -0.65 -36.03 0.61
CA ALA A 15 -1.60 -35.01 0.19
C ALA A 15 -0.90 -33.76 -0.35
N VAL A 16 0.20 -33.32 0.27
CA VAL A 16 0.99 -32.16 -0.19
C VAL A 16 1.63 -32.44 -1.56
N LEU A 17 2.17 -33.65 -1.78
CA LEU A 17 2.77 -34.02 -3.07
C LEU A 17 1.74 -34.09 -4.21
N LEU A 18 0.51 -34.55 -3.94
CA LEU A 18 -0.57 -34.58 -4.93
C LEU A 18 -1.04 -33.17 -5.33
N VAL A 19 -1.14 -32.24 -4.39
CA VAL A 19 -1.51 -30.85 -4.67
C VAL A 19 -0.45 -30.14 -5.51
N CYS A 20 0.84 -30.38 -5.25
CA CYS A 20 1.93 -29.83 -6.05
C CYS A 20 1.96 -30.36 -7.49
N ALA A 21 1.60 -31.63 -7.71
CA ALA A 21 1.56 -32.24 -9.05
C ALA A 21 0.42 -31.67 -9.92
N ILE A 22 -0.72 -31.35 -9.33
CA ILE A 22 -1.86 -30.76 -10.05
C ILE A 22 -1.58 -29.29 -10.43
N ALA A 23 -0.87 -28.53 -9.58
CA ALA A 23 -0.48 -27.17 -9.88
C ALA A 23 0.54 -27.05 -11.04
N ALA A 24 1.43 -28.06 -11.19
CA ALA A 24 2.41 -28.07 -12.28
C ALA A 24 1.79 -28.42 -13.65
N ALA A 25 0.72 -29.22 -13.68
CA ALA A 25 0.04 -29.59 -14.94
C ALA A 25 -0.82 -28.44 -15.50
N GLY A 26 -1.34 -27.54 -14.65
CA GLY A 26 -2.16 -26.39 -15.06
C GLY A 26 -1.37 -25.27 -15.75
N ALA A 27 -0.08 -25.15 -15.51
CA ALA A 27 0.77 -24.09 -16.07
C ALA A 27 1.21 -24.36 -17.53
N TYR A 28 1.13 -25.61 -18.01
CA TYR A 28 1.59 -26.01 -19.36
C TYR A 28 0.54 -25.80 -20.46
N ALA A 29 -0.73 -25.59 -20.11
CA ALA A 29 -1.83 -25.51 -21.09
C ALA A 29 -2.13 -24.10 -21.60
N LEU A 30 -1.52 -23.02 -21.07
CA LEU A 30 -1.81 -21.64 -21.47
C LEU A 30 -0.77 -21.00 -22.40
N SER A 31 0.22 -21.74 -22.90
CA SER A 31 1.31 -21.17 -23.72
C SER A 31 1.25 -21.44 -25.22
N ALA A 32 0.18 -22.00 -25.74
CA ALA A 32 0.10 -22.47 -27.13
C ALA A 32 -1.06 -21.82 -27.93
N HIS A 33 -1.15 -20.49 -27.97
CA HIS A 33 -1.86 -19.78 -29.03
C HIS A 33 -1.21 -18.43 -29.27
N ARG A 34 -0.25 -18.41 -30.18
CA ARG A 34 0.17 -17.22 -30.91
C ARG A 34 0.04 -17.55 -32.37
N ASP A 35 -0.94 -16.96 -33.02
CA ASP A 35 -1.00 -16.89 -34.46
C ASP A 35 -0.16 -15.72 -34.99
N PRO A 36 0.62 -15.90 -36.05
CA PRO A 36 1.36 -14.83 -36.69
C PRO A 36 0.64 -14.33 -37.93
N ALA A 37 0.89 -13.07 -38.23
CA ALA A 37 0.73 -12.40 -39.52
C ALA A 37 -0.57 -11.64 -39.79
N ASP A 38 -0.43 -10.32 -39.88
CA ASP A 38 -0.69 -9.70 -41.15
C ASP A 38 0.22 -8.46 -41.35
N ALA A 39 0.92 -8.47 -42.47
CA ALA A 39 1.78 -7.40 -42.94
C ALA A 39 0.99 -6.57 -43.97
N GLY A 40 1.06 -5.27 -43.85
CA GLY A 40 0.64 -4.49 -44.99
C GLY A 40 0.24 -3.04 -44.69
N THR A 41 1.10 -2.17 -45.18
CA THR A 41 0.78 -0.89 -45.83
C THR A 41 1.06 0.37 -44.99
N THR A 42 2.23 0.92 -45.28
CA THR A 42 2.54 2.35 -45.15
C THR A 42 1.69 3.14 -46.16
N PRO A 43 1.22 4.32 -45.83
CA PRO A 43 1.63 5.49 -46.53
C PRO A 43 2.06 6.69 -45.67
N SER A 44 2.94 7.43 -46.26
CA SER A 44 3.64 8.65 -45.89
C SER A 44 2.73 9.86 -45.54
N PRO A 45 3.34 10.88 -44.90
CA PRO A 45 2.66 11.89 -44.10
C PRO A 45 2.18 13.12 -44.91
N PRO A 46 1.33 13.92 -44.33
CA PRO A 46 1.44 15.33 -44.61
C PRO A 46 1.47 16.24 -43.36
N ALA A 47 2.31 17.22 -43.48
CA ALA A 47 2.20 18.60 -43.03
C ALA A 47 2.19 18.91 -41.52
N ALA A 48 3.24 19.62 -41.18
CA ALA A 48 3.41 20.46 -40.01
C ALA A 48 2.12 21.22 -39.62
N THR A 49 1.69 21.00 -38.39
CA THR A 49 0.78 21.93 -37.76
C THR A 49 1.46 22.41 -36.47
N THR A 50 1.64 23.68 -36.40
CA THR A 50 2.15 24.58 -35.41
C THR A 50 1.97 24.03 -33.96
N ALA A 51 3.09 23.86 -33.28
CA ALA A 51 3.13 23.61 -31.84
C ALA A 51 2.44 24.75 -31.09
N ARG A 52 1.21 24.50 -30.66
CA ARG A 52 0.58 25.30 -29.63
C ARG A 52 1.19 24.89 -28.28
N ALA A 53 1.89 25.79 -27.64
CA ALA A 53 2.37 25.62 -26.28
C ALA A 53 1.24 25.09 -25.38
N PRO A 54 1.50 24.11 -24.50
CA PRO A 54 0.52 23.72 -23.52
C PRO A 54 0.28 24.91 -22.60
N GLY A 55 -0.89 25.51 -22.75
CA GLY A 55 -1.37 26.53 -21.80
C GLY A 55 -1.29 25.96 -20.39
N ALA A 56 -0.69 26.70 -19.50
CA ALA A 56 -0.76 26.46 -18.07
C ALA A 56 -2.22 26.20 -17.72
N SER A 57 -2.55 24.97 -17.39
CA SER A 57 -3.85 24.60 -16.83
C SER A 57 -3.96 25.40 -15.54
N ALA A 58 -4.78 26.42 -15.53
CA ALA A 58 -5.15 27.11 -14.31
C ALA A 58 -5.67 26.05 -13.35
N ALA A 59 -4.96 25.84 -12.25
CA ALA A 59 -5.44 25.01 -11.16
C ALA A 59 -6.81 25.59 -10.76
N GLY A 60 -7.87 24.84 -11.05
CA GLY A 60 -9.19 25.17 -10.55
C GLY A 60 -9.15 25.30 -9.04
N PRO A 61 -10.14 25.95 -8.41
CA PRO A 61 -10.14 26.11 -6.97
C PRO A 61 -9.98 24.73 -6.33
N THR A 62 -8.86 24.53 -5.67
CA THR A 62 -8.57 23.31 -4.92
C THR A 62 -9.67 23.20 -3.87
N ALA A 63 -10.53 22.20 -3.99
CA ALA A 63 -11.59 21.97 -3.01
C ALA A 63 -10.96 22.03 -1.60
N ALA A 64 -11.58 22.81 -0.71
CA ALA A 64 -11.07 22.91 0.64
C ALA A 64 -11.01 21.50 1.24
N TRP A 65 -9.85 21.11 1.79
CA TRP A 65 -9.74 19.88 2.52
C TRP A 65 -10.62 19.94 3.77
N VAL A 66 -11.35 18.89 4.02
CA VAL A 66 -12.19 18.78 5.20
C VAL A 66 -11.64 17.61 6.01
N PRO A 67 -11.32 17.81 7.30
CA PRO A 67 -10.90 16.73 8.18
C PRO A 67 -11.97 15.63 8.23
N ALA A 68 -11.53 14.37 8.29
CA ALA A 68 -12.44 13.24 8.48
C ALA A 68 -13.03 13.24 9.90
N ASP A 69 -12.28 13.76 10.88
CA ASP A 69 -12.75 13.97 12.24
C ASP A 69 -12.34 15.36 12.77
N PRO A 70 -13.28 16.31 12.87
CA PRO A 70 -12.98 17.64 13.43
C PRO A 70 -12.61 17.63 14.93
N GLY A 71 -12.73 16.50 15.62
CA GLY A 71 -12.26 16.30 16.98
C GLY A 71 -10.77 15.96 17.10
N ILE A 72 -10.10 15.65 15.99
CA ILE A 72 -8.67 15.36 15.92
C ILE A 72 -7.95 16.59 15.35
N ALA A 73 -6.86 17.00 16.01
CA ALA A 73 -6.06 18.12 15.55
C ALA A 73 -5.37 17.80 14.20
N ASP A 74 -5.29 18.79 13.33
CA ASP A 74 -4.63 18.65 12.02
C ASP A 74 -3.13 18.88 12.09
N VAL A 75 -2.40 18.25 11.17
CA VAL A 75 -1.00 18.57 10.89
C VAL A 75 -0.75 18.64 9.39
N CYS A 76 -0.11 19.69 8.93
CA CYS A 76 0.36 19.77 7.55
C CYS A 76 1.35 18.65 7.25
N ARG A 77 1.18 17.96 6.13
CA ARG A 77 2.13 16.94 5.66
C ARG A 77 3.57 17.46 5.60
N SER A 78 3.77 18.72 5.19
CA SER A 78 5.09 19.36 5.12
C SER A 78 5.75 19.56 6.49
N ARG A 79 4.99 19.64 7.58
CA ARG A 79 5.46 19.80 8.95
C ARG A 79 5.81 18.48 9.64
N LEU A 80 5.43 17.35 9.06
CA LEU A 80 5.80 16.04 9.60
C LEU A 80 7.33 15.84 9.56
N PRO A 81 7.89 15.07 10.50
CA PRO A 81 9.29 14.66 10.43
C PRO A 81 9.61 13.96 9.10
N THR A 82 10.83 14.14 8.60
CA THR A 82 11.28 13.51 7.34
C THR A 82 10.98 12.00 7.28
N PRO A 83 11.23 11.19 8.33
CA PRO A 83 10.87 9.77 8.29
C PRO A 83 9.37 9.51 8.07
N ALA A 84 8.49 10.35 8.64
CA ALA A 84 7.05 10.20 8.42
C ALA A 84 6.66 10.50 6.98
N ARG A 85 7.23 11.56 6.38
CA ARG A 85 7.03 11.86 4.96
C ARG A 85 7.53 10.75 4.04
N SER A 86 8.68 10.12 4.38
CA SER A 86 9.19 8.96 3.65
C SER A 86 8.25 7.77 3.74
N THR A 87 7.70 7.47 4.94
CA THR A 87 6.69 6.42 5.10
C THR A 87 5.43 6.69 4.27
N LEU A 88 4.93 7.93 4.25
CA LEU A 88 3.79 8.32 3.41
C LEU A 88 4.07 8.14 1.91
N ALA A 89 5.30 8.39 1.46
CA ALA A 89 5.70 8.14 0.08
C ALA A 89 5.71 6.64 -0.25
N LEU A 90 6.18 5.78 0.66
CA LEU A 90 6.11 4.32 0.49
C LEU A 90 4.68 3.82 0.47
N ILE A 91 3.80 4.36 1.32
CA ILE A 91 2.37 4.03 1.32
C ILE A 91 1.75 4.37 -0.04
N ALA A 92 2.01 5.56 -0.56
CA ALA A 92 1.50 5.99 -1.87
C ALA A 92 2.02 5.14 -3.03
N ALA A 93 3.25 4.59 -2.91
CA ALA A 93 3.85 3.70 -3.90
C ALA A 93 3.42 2.22 -3.76
N GLY A 94 2.71 1.85 -2.68
CA GLY A 94 2.37 0.45 -2.40
C GLY A 94 3.54 -0.39 -1.88
N GLY A 95 4.58 0.24 -1.31
CA GLY A 95 5.79 -0.40 -0.80
C GLY A 95 6.99 -0.31 -1.74
N PRO A 96 8.04 -1.11 -1.53
CA PRO A 96 8.18 -2.08 -0.45
C PRO A 96 8.31 -1.45 0.93
N TYR A 97 7.76 -2.11 1.96
CA TYR A 97 7.80 -1.64 3.34
C TYR A 97 8.98 -2.26 4.10
N PRO A 98 9.66 -1.47 4.99
CA PRO A 98 10.83 -1.94 5.71
C PRO A 98 10.50 -2.92 6.85
N TYR A 99 9.28 -2.89 7.39
CA TYR A 99 8.89 -3.73 8.52
C TYR A 99 7.78 -4.70 8.12
N ARG A 100 7.87 -5.95 8.61
CA ARG A 100 6.85 -6.99 8.35
C ARG A 100 5.46 -6.65 8.88
N SER A 101 5.39 -5.77 9.86
CA SER A 101 4.15 -5.29 10.47
C SER A 101 3.60 -4.04 9.81
N ASP A 102 4.22 -3.54 8.74
CA ASP A 102 3.65 -2.44 7.99
C ASP A 102 2.49 -2.94 7.12
N GLY A 103 1.41 -2.18 7.10
CA GLY A 103 0.18 -2.55 6.41
C GLY A 103 -0.71 -3.53 7.17
N VAL A 104 -0.38 -3.90 8.41
CA VAL A 104 -1.30 -4.71 9.24
C VAL A 104 -2.48 -3.88 9.71
N VAL A 105 -3.58 -4.56 10.04
CA VAL A 105 -4.78 -3.92 10.58
C VAL A 105 -4.49 -3.25 11.92
N PHE A 106 -4.84 -1.97 12.01
CA PHE A 106 -4.88 -1.23 13.27
C PHE A 106 -6.30 -1.30 13.84
N GLU A 107 -6.45 -1.92 15.00
CA GLU A 107 -7.76 -2.26 15.59
C GLU A 107 -8.47 -1.07 16.25
N ASN A 108 -7.80 0.05 16.49
CA ASN A 108 -8.34 1.24 17.17
C ASN A 108 -9.08 0.92 18.49
N ARG A 109 -8.52 0.01 19.31
CA ARG A 109 -9.17 -0.52 20.53
C ARG A 109 -9.49 0.57 21.55
N GLU A 110 -8.65 1.58 21.64
CA GLU A 110 -8.81 2.72 22.55
C GLU A 110 -9.77 3.78 21.98
N SER A 111 -10.35 3.53 20.79
CA SER A 111 -11.25 4.46 20.10
C SER A 111 -10.69 5.89 19.98
N ARG A 112 -9.39 6.00 19.69
CA ARG A 112 -8.71 7.29 19.47
C ARG A 112 -8.99 7.88 18.10
N LEU A 113 -9.27 7.04 17.11
CA LEU A 113 -9.75 7.41 15.79
C LEU A 113 -11.26 7.17 15.70
N PRO A 114 -11.96 7.74 14.70
CA PRO A 114 -13.38 7.46 14.47
C PRO A 114 -13.68 5.97 14.45
N ARG A 115 -14.81 5.58 15.00
CA ARG A 115 -15.21 4.16 15.02
C ARG A 115 -15.52 3.67 13.62
N GLN A 116 -14.83 2.61 13.20
CA GLN A 116 -14.99 1.97 11.91
C GLN A 116 -15.05 0.44 12.07
N ARG A 117 -15.42 -0.26 10.99
CA ARG A 117 -15.41 -1.72 10.95
C ARG A 117 -13.97 -2.26 11.04
N THR A 118 -13.80 -3.47 11.55
CA THR A 118 -12.51 -4.17 11.55
C THR A 118 -11.91 -4.20 10.14
N GLY A 119 -10.62 -3.99 10.04
CA GLY A 119 -9.89 -3.94 8.77
C GLY A 119 -10.02 -2.61 8.02
N TYR A 120 -10.62 -1.58 8.62
CA TYR A 120 -10.71 -0.26 8.02
C TYR A 120 -9.38 0.50 8.10
N TYR A 121 -8.69 0.41 9.22
CA TYR A 121 -7.41 1.08 9.45
C TYR A 121 -6.23 0.14 9.27
N HIS A 122 -5.13 0.69 8.73
CA HIS A 122 -3.84 0.00 8.58
C HIS A 122 -2.72 0.86 9.13
N GLU A 123 -1.77 0.23 9.85
CA GLU A 123 -0.65 0.93 10.47
C GLU A 123 0.66 0.73 9.72
N TYR A 124 1.52 1.74 9.77
CA TYR A 124 2.86 1.73 9.18
C TYR A 124 3.87 2.33 10.14
N THR A 125 5.02 1.71 10.25
CA THR A 125 6.11 2.17 11.12
C THR A 125 6.80 3.40 10.52
N VAL A 126 7.03 4.39 11.36
CA VAL A 126 7.88 5.52 11.04
C VAL A 126 9.17 5.38 11.82
N VAL A 127 10.31 5.38 11.12
CA VAL A 127 11.63 5.29 11.74
C VAL A 127 11.76 6.34 12.83
N THR A 128 12.09 5.90 14.06
CA THR A 128 12.35 6.77 15.20
C THR A 128 13.86 6.89 15.37
N PRO A 129 14.49 8.05 15.10
CA PRO A 129 15.92 8.22 15.24
C PRO A 129 16.39 7.87 16.65
N GLY A 130 17.46 7.08 16.75
CA GLY A 130 18.02 6.63 18.03
C GLY A 130 17.33 5.45 18.68
N SER A 131 16.19 4.97 18.15
CA SER A 131 15.55 3.75 18.64
C SER A 131 16.26 2.51 18.11
N GLN A 132 16.49 1.53 18.99
CA GLN A 132 17.06 0.21 18.62
C GLN A 132 16.00 -0.75 18.06
N ASP A 133 14.74 -0.40 18.25
CA ASP A 133 13.56 -1.15 17.80
C ASP A 133 12.72 -0.33 16.81
N ARG A 134 11.44 -0.71 16.60
CA ARG A 134 10.50 0.02 15.74
C ARG A 134 10.18 1.44 16.23
N GLY A 135 10.51 1.78 17.48
CA GLY A 135 10.13 3.03 18.12
C GLY A 135 8.61 3.21 18.24
N THR A 136 8.18 4.41 18.63
CA THR A 136 6.78 4.72 18.95
C THR A 136 6.00 5.37 17.80
N ARG A 137 6.67 5.79 16.74
CA ARG A 137 6.07 6.59 15.67
C ARG A 137 5.34 5.74 14.65
N ARG A 138 4.10 6.15 14.28
CA ARG A 138 3.31 5.45 13.25
C ARG A 138 2.58 6.43 12.34
N VAL A 139 2.29 5.97 11.14
CA VAL A 139 1.21 6.48 10.29
C VAL A 139 0.12 5.43 10.27
N VAL A 140 -1.12 5.85 10.44
CA VAL A 140 -2.31 5.02 10.28
C VAL A 140 -3.10 5.55 9.09
N THR A 141 -3.55 4.67 8.19
CA THR A 141 -4.38 5.04 7.03
C THR A 141 -5.76 4.44 7.17
N GLY A 142 -6.78 5.16 6.76
CA GLY A 142 -8.13 4.65 6.63
C GLY A 142 -8.46 4.23 5.20
N ALA A 143 -9.53 3.47 5.04
CA ALA A 143 -9.91 2.86 3.76
C ALA A 143 -10.37 3.87 2.69
N VAL A 144 -10.77 5.10 3.07
CA VAL A 144 -11.16 6.15 2.13
C VAL A 144 -10.04 7.18 1.89
N GLY A 145 -8.83 6.92 2.41
CA GLY A 145 -7.63 7.67 2.10
C GLY A 145 -7.20 8.69 3.16
N GLU A 146 -7.93 8.79 4.29
CA GLU A 146 -7.50 9.60 5.42
C GLU A 146 -6.22 9.05 6.05
N GLN A 147 -5.39 9.91 6.56
CA GLN A 147 -4.09 9.58 7.12
C GLN A 147 -3.92 10.25 8.48
N TYR A 148 -3.42 9.50 9.45
CA TYR A 148 -3.21 9.95 10.82
C TYR A 148 -1.76 9.75 11.23
N TRP A 149 -1.22 10.70 11.96
CA TRP A 149 0.11 10.67 12.53
C TRP A 149 0.05 10.48 14.03
N THR A 150 0.89 9.60 14.58
CA THR A 150 1.15 9.48 16.01
C THR A 150 2.65 9.41 16.29
N ALA A 151 3.12 10.16 17.28
CA ALA A 151 4.51 10.14 17.73
C ALA A 151 4.72 9.30 19.00
N ASP A 152 3.64 8.95 19.69
CA ASP A 152 3.59 8.47 21.07
C ASP A 152 2.91 7.09 21.21
N HIS A 153 3.02 6.25 20.19
CA HIS A 153 2.51 4.87 20.20
C HIS A 153 0.99 4.82 20.42
N TYR A 154 0.26 5.62 19.62
CA TYR A 154 -1.21 5.71 19.56
C TYR A 154 -1.88 6.41 20.77
N ALA A 155 -1.10 7.04 21.68
CA ALA A 155 -1.69 7.80 22.77
C ALA A 155 -2.41 9.05 22.27
N SER A 156 -1.90 9.68 21.23
CA SER A 156 -2.54 10.79 20.52
C SER A 156 -2.42 10.65 19.01
N PHE A 157 -3.31 11.33 18.26
CA PHE A 157 -3.30 11.39 16.80
C PHE A 157 -3.46 12.81 16.30
N GLN A 158 -2.90 13.06 15.13
CA GLN A 158 -3.17 14.23 14.30
C GLN A 158 -3.59 13.76 12.92
N GLU A 159 -4.63 14.34 12.34
CA GLU A 159 -5.01 14.08 10.97
C GLU A 159 -4.08 14.84 10.02
N ILE A 160 -3.60 14.16 8.97
CA ILE A 160 -2.60 14.73 8.05
C ILE A 160 -3.31 15.46 6.91
N ASP A 161 -3.15 16.79 6.84
CA ASP A 161 -3.55 17.54 5.65
C ASP A 161 -2.54 17.31 4.52
N PRO A 162 -2.94 16.63 3.43
CA PRO A 162 -2.04 16.31 2.32
C PRO A 162 -1.72 17.53 1.44
N ARG A 163 -2.45 18.64 1.56
CA ARG A 163 -2.35 19.83 0.70
C ARG A 163 -1.32 20.84 1.19
N CYS A 164 -0.89 20.77 2.42
CA CYS A 164 0.12 21.65 3.03
C CYS A 164 1.23 20.82 3.76
#